data_359d4bc1c57e28080414564a215e3f28
#
_entry.id   359d4bc1c57e28080414564a215e3f28
#
_cell.length_a   1.000
_cell.length_b   1.000
_cell.length_c   1.000
_cell.angle_alpha   90.00
_cell.angle_beta   90.00
_cell.angle_gamma   90.00
#
_symmetry.space_group_name_H-M   'P 1'
#
loop_
_entity.id
_entity.type
_entity.pdbx_description
1 polymer ?
#
loop_
_entity_poly.entity_id
_entity_poly.type
_entity_poly.pdbx_seq_one_letter_code
_entity_poly.pdbx_strand_id
1 'polypeptide(L)'
;MPGTHLRLLPARATHAPALAQLVRLAAAESQHARWDAARMARRVRSVNSSVVLAVSGRYLAGAAVLDLLSDQAQIALLVVHPHYRRIGIGSALLGWLETTASTAGLFTLQLKLEASNGAGRAFCFAHHYRERGRLPAFYVDGTAAIRLVRDLRVNSEPA
;
A
#
# COMPACT_ATOMS: atom_id res chain seq x y z
N MET A 1 8.52 6.52 21.42
CA MET A 1 7.89 7.83 21.54
C MET A 1 6.60 7.69 22.31
N PRO A 2 6.65 8.01 23.59
CA PRO A 2 5.44 7.92 24.37
C PRO A 2 4.40 8.91 23.84
N GLY A 3 3.17 8.48 23.79
CA GLY A 3 2.07 9.33 23.41
C GLY A 3 1.88 9.57 21.92
N THR A 4 2.57 8.82 21.08
CA THR A 4 2.36 8.94 19.65
C THR A 4 1.11 8.13 19.28
N HIS A 5 0.02 8.83 19.04
CA HIS A 5 -1.22 8.18 18.63
C HIS A 5 -1.23 8.06 17.11
N LEU A 6 -1.20 6.82 16.65
CA LEU A 6 -1.39 6.53 15.24
C LEU A 6 -2.88 6.61 14.92
N ARG A 7 -3.23 7.40 13.90
CA ARG A 7 -4.59 7.47 13.39
C ARG A 7 -4.57 7.14 11.91
N LEU A 8 -5.52 6.32 11.50
CA LEU A 8 -5.75 6.02 10.09
C LEU A 8 -6.95 6.82 9.63
N LEU A 9 -6.78 7.61 8.59
CA LEU A 9 -7.79 8.55 8.10
C LEU A 9 -7.95 8.41 6.59
N PRO A 10 -9.19 8.48 6.06
CA PRO A 10 -9.36 8.62 4.61
C PRO A 10 -8.69 9.90 4.12
N ALA A 11 -8.04 9.83 2.98
CA ALA A 11 -7.39 11.00 2.40
C ALA A 11 -8.40 11.93 1.77
N ARG A 12 -8.09 13.23 1.79
CA ARG A 12 -8.79 14.26 1.04
C ARG A 12 -7.91 14.75 -0.09
N ALA A 13 -8.50 15.35 -1.12
CA ALA A 13 -7.74 15.87 -2.25
C ALA A 13 -6.67 16.89 -1.83
N THR A 14 -6.92 17.64 -0.76
CA THR A 14 -5.97 18.60 -0.20
C THR A 14 -4.70 17.93 0.33
N HIS A 15 -4.72 16.63 0.60
CA HIS A 15 -3.54 15.89 1.05
C HIS A 15 -2.62 15.46 -0.10
N ALA A 16 -3.04 15.64 -1.35
CA ALA A 16 -2.29 15.10 -2.50
C ALA A 16 -0.84 15.58 -2.59
N PRO A 17 -0.51 16.86 -2.35
CA PRO A 17 0.89 17.27 -2.38
C PRO A 17 1.74 16.58 -1.30
N ALA A 18 1.21 16.47 -0.09
CA ALA A 18 1.93 15.81 1.01
C ALA A 18 2.12 14.31 0.73
N LEU A 19 1.11 13.67 0.14
CA LEU A 19 1.18 12.26 -0.26
C LEU A 19 2.24 12.04 -1.34
N ALA A 20 2.29 12.91 -2.35
CA ALA A 20 3.30 12.82 -3.40
C ALA A 20 4.70 12.97 -2.82
N GLN A 21 4.88 13.89 -1.87
CA GLN A 21 6.17 14.06 -1.20
C GLN A 21 6.54 12.84 -0.37
N LEU A 22 5.59 12.23 0.33
CA LEU A 22 5.84 11.01 1.08
C LEU A 22 6.33 9.88 0.17
N VAL A 23 5.73 9.73 -1.01
CA VAL A 23 6.18 8.72 -1.97
C VAL A 23 7.63 8.97 -2.39
N ARG A 24 8.00 10.22 -2.61
CA ARG A 24 9.39 10.55 -2.96
C ARG A 24 10.38 10.19 -1.86
N LEU A 25 9.97 10.29 -0.60
CA LEU A 25 10.82 9.96 0.53
C LEU A 25 10.86 8.46 0.83
N ALA A 26 9.76 7.76 0.58
CA ALA A 26 9.55 6.41 1.10
C ALA A 26 9.57 5.31 0.05
N ALA A 27 9.31 5.63 -1.21
CA ALA A 27 9.21 4.65 -2.29
C ALA A 27 10.42 4.72 -3.23
N ALA A 28 10.63 3.65 -3.99
CA ALA A 28 11.65 3.61 -5.02
C ALA A 28 11.39 4.68 -6.09
N GLU A 29 12.47 5.17 -6.70
CA GLU A 29 12.39 6.23 -7.71
C GLU A 29 11.43 5.88 -8.85
N SER A 30 11.35 4.61 -9.21
CA SER A 30 10.44 4.12 -10.25
C SER A 30 8.97 4.43 -9.95
N GLN A 31 8.62 4.74 -8.70
CA GLN A 31 7.25 5.04 -8.29
C GLN A 31 6.95 6.55 -8.27
N HIS A 32 7.96 7.41 -8.32
CA HIS A 32 7.77 8.84 -8.07
C HIS A 32 6.88 9.52 -9.11
N ALA A 33 7.13 9.27 -10.39
CA ALA A 33 6.34 9.88 -11.46
C ALA A 33 4.90 9.37 -11.48
N ARG A 34 4.69 8.16 -11.03
CA ARG A 34 3.39 7.50 -11.00
C ARG A 34 2.46 8.11 -9.95
N TRP A 35 3.03 8.72 -8.92
CA TRP A 35 2.31 9.22 -7.75
C TRP A 35 2.56 10.72 -7.52
N ASP A 36 2.58 11.51 -8.61
CA ASP A 36 2.63 12.96 -8.46
C ASP A 36 1.32 13.48 -7.85
N ALA A 37 1.32 14.75 -7.45
CA ALA A 37 0.17 15.32 -6.75
C ALA A 37 -1.13 15.25 -7.57
N ALA A 38 -1.06 15.46 -8.89
CA ALA A 38 -2.24 15.43 -9.75
C ALA A 38 -2.82 14.01 -9.83
N ARG A 39 -1.97 13.00 -9.99
CA ARG A 39 -2.40 11.60 -10.04
C ARG A 39 -2.91 11.13 -8.70
N MET A 40 -2.28 11.55 -7.62
CA MET A 40 -2.74 11.23 -6.27
C MET A 40 -4.12 11.84 -6.03
N ALA A 41 -4.34 13.10 -6.41
CA ALA A 41 -5.64 13.75 -6.27
C ALA A 41 -6.73 13.01 -7.04
N ARG A 42 -6.43 12.54 -8.26
CA ARG A 42 -7.38 11.74 -9.03
C ARG A 42 -7.78 10.45 -8.32
N ARG A 43 -6.81 9.78 -7.69
CA ARG A 43 -7.11 8.55 -6.92
C ARG A 43 -7.99 8.84 -5.72
N VAL A 44 -7.72 9.93 -5.01
CA VAL A 44 -8.54 10.32 -3.85
C VAL A 44 -10.00 10.59 -4.27
N ARG A 45 -10.21 11.14 -5.46
CA ARG A 45 -11.55 11.43 -5.97
C ARG A 45 -12.24 10.26 -6.62
N SER A 46 -11.52 9.18 -6.90
CA SER A 46 -12.09 8.03 -7.60
C SER A 46 -12.98 7.20 -6.69
N VAL A 47 -14.16 6.84 -7.15
CA VAL A 47 -15.07 5.94 -6.42
C VAL A 47 -14.56 4.50 -6.39
N ASN A 48 -13.62 4.16 -7.28
CA ASN A 48 -13.04 2.82 -7.37
C ASN A 48 -11.70 2.71 -6.66
N SER A 49 -11.33 3.71 -5.88
CA SER A 49 -10.10 3.69 -5.10
C SER A 49 -10.36 4.13 -3.68
N SER A 50 -9.54 3.63 -2.77
CA SER A 50 -9.54 4.06 -1.37
C SER A 50 -8.12 4.49 -1.03
N VAL A 51 -7.96 5.71 -0.56
CA VAL A 51 -6.66 6.25 -0.15
C VAL A 51 -6.72 6.52 1.34
N VAL A 52 -5.80 5.93 2.09
CA VAL A 52 -5.74 6.06 3.54
C VAL A 52 -4.41 6.67 3.96
N LEU A 53 -4.48 7.55 4.96
CA LEU A 53 -3.32 8.17 5.60
C LEU A 53 -3.06 7.51 6.95
N ALA A 54 -1.80 7.33 7.29
CA ALA A 54 -1.38 7.04 8.65
C ALA A 54 -0.73 8.30 9.22
N VAL A 55 -1.33 8.87 10.27
CA VAL A 55 -0.89 10.12 10.87
C VAL A 55 -0.43 9.83 12.30
N SER A 56 0.78 10.26 12.62
CA SER A 56 1.35 10.18 13.94
C SER A 56 1.46 11.60 14.50
N GLY A 57 0.60 11.95 15.45
CA GLY A 57 0.46 13.33 15.87
C GLY A 57 -0.01 14.20 14.71
N ARG A 58 0.85 15.13 14.26
CA ARG A 58 0.58 15.98 13.09
C ARG A 58 1.39 15.58 11.86
N TYR A 59 2.13 14.45 11.93
CA TYR A 59 3.03 14.05 10.86
C TYR A 59 2.42 12.93 10.03
N LEU A 60 2.58 13.04 8.71
CA LEU A 60 2.19 11.98 7.80
C LEU A 60 3.25 10.90 7.86
N ALA A 61 2.89 9.77 8.47
CA ALA A 61 3.82 8.68 8.73
C ALA A 61 3.76 7.57 7.67
N GLY A 62 2.65 7.47 6.95
CA GLY A 62 2.48 6.46 5.92
C GLY A 62 1.20 6.68 5.13
N ALA A 63 1.06 5.92 4.07
CA ALA A 63 -0.14 5.99 3.23
C ALA A 63 -0.28 4.70 2.42
N ALA A 64 -1.51 4.45 1.97
CA ALA A 64 -1.79 3.32 1.10
C ALA A 64 -2.91 3.65 0.13
N VAL A 65 -2.88 3.02 -1.02
CA VAL A 65 -3.92 3.13 -2.05
C VAL A 65 -4.39 1.74 -2.42
N LEU A 66 -5.69 1.55 -2.36
CA LEU A 66 -6.36 0.32 -2.78
C LEU A 66 -7.25 0.63 -3.98
N ASP A 67 -7.10 -0.13 -5.04
CA ASP A 67 -7.99 -0.07 -6.19
C ASP A 67 -9.00 -1.22 -6.10
N LEU A 68 -10.27 -0.87 -6.23
CA LEU A 68 -11.36 -1.84 -6.21
C LEU A 68 -11.71 -2.20 -7.67
N LEU A 69 -11.34 -3.42 -8.06
CA LEU A 69 -11.64 -3.93 -9.40
C LEU A 69 -12.92 -4.75 -9.36
N SER A 70 -13.32 -5.34 -10.47
CA SER A 70 -14.60 -6.06 -10.55
C SER A 70 -14.63 -7.32 -9.67
N ASP A 71 -13.50 -8.03 -9.55
CA ASP A 71 -13.43 -9.33 -8.89
C ASP A 71 -12.34 -9.43 -7.82
N GLN A 72 -11.54 -8.39 -7.68
CA GLN A 72 -10.43 -8.37 -6.72
C GLN A 72 -10.06 -6.94 -6.38
N ALA A 73 -9.27 -6.77 -5.33
CA ALA A 73 -8.69 -5.49 -4.96
C ALA A 73 -7.18 -5.52 -5.22
N GLN A 74 -6.65 -4.38 -5.60
CA GLN A 74 -5.22 -4.23 -5.85
C GLN A 74 -4.64 -3.18 -4.93
N ILE A 75 -3.61 -3.56 -4.18
CA ILE A 75 -2.83 -2.62 -3.39
C ILE A 75 -1.90 -1.91 -4.36
N ALA A 76 -2.24 -0.68 -4.70
CA ALA A 76 -1.48 0.09 -5.68
C ALA A 76 -0.29 0.80 -5.05
N LEU A 77 -0.37 1.10 -3.76
CA LEU A 77 0.68 1.78 -3.02
C LEU A 77 0.58 1.43 -1.53
N LEU A 78 1.71 1.19 -0.91
CA LEU A 78 1.82 1.04 0.54
C LEU A 78 3.21 1.56 0.93
N VAL A 79 3.25 2.69 1.60
CA VAL A 79 4.51 3.34 1.96
C VAL A 79 4.48 3.80 3.41
N VAL A 80 5.63 3.72 4.06
CA VAL A 80 5.85 4.21 5.42
C VAL A 80 7.08 5.11 5.41
N HIS A 81 6.92 6.30 5.99
CA HIS A 81 8.01 7.26 6.09
C HIS A 81 9.21 6.60 6.77
N PRO A 82 10.44 6.80 6.29
CA PRO A 82 11.63 6.12 6.83
C PRO A 82 11.81 6.26 8.34
N HIS A 83 11.45 7.39 8.92
CA HIS A 83 11.57 7.63 10.37
C HIS A 83 10.50 6.92 11.20
N TYR A 84 9.48 6.33 10.56
CA TYR A 84 8.35 5.68 11.23
C TYR A 84 8.27 4.19 10.93
N ARG A 85 9.35 3.61 10.40
CA ARG A 85 9.37 2.19 10.08
C ARG A 85 9.57 1.34 11.33
N ARG A 86 9.17 0.07 11.24
CA ARG A 86 9.34 -0.97 12.27
C ARG A 86 8.57 -0.70 13.57
N ILE A 87 7.49 0.07 13.48
CA ILE A 87 6.59 0.30 14.62
C ILE A 87 5.15 -0.09 14.29
N GLY A 88 4.94 -0.89 13.23
CA GLY A 88 3.65 -1.48 12.93
C GLY A 88 2.74 -0.65 12.04
N ILE A 89 3.21 0.46 11.46
CA ILE A 89 2.37 1.32 10.61
C ILE A 89 1.98 0.61 9.32
N GLY A 90 2.93 -0.07 8.67
CA GLY A 90 2.63 -0.85 7.47
C GLY A 90 1.57 -1.90 7.72
N SER A 91 1.66 -2.60 8.84
CA SER A 91 0.67 -3.61 9.22
C SER A 91 -0.71 -3.00 9.47
N ALA A 92 -0.76 -1.84 10.11
CA ALA A 92 -2.03 -1.13 10.35
C ALA A 92 -2.67 -0.67 9.04
N LEU A 93 -1.87 -0.12 8.12
CA LEU A 93 -2.35 0.27 6.79
C LEU A 93 -2.87 -0.94 6.02
N LEU A 94 -2.13 -2.03 6.02
CA LEU A 94 -2.54 -3.24 5.33
C LEU A 94 -3.85 -3.78 5.89
N GLY A 95 -4.01 -3.79 7.20
CA GLY A 95 -5.25 -4.20 7.86
C GLY A 95 -6.45 -3.34 7.44
N TRP A 96 -6.25 -2.03 7.32
CA TRP A 96 -7.28 -1.13 6.80
C TRP A 96 -7.68 -1.50 5.39
N LEU A 97 -6.71 -1.76 4.51
CA LEU A 97 -6.99 -2.12 3.12
C LEU A 97 -7.74 -3.44 3.03
N GLU A 98 -7.36 -4.40 3.84
CA GLU A 98 -8.02 -5.72 3.87
C GLU A 98 -9.47 -5.61 4.35
N THR A 99 -9.71 -4.81 5.36
CA THR A 99 -11.08 -4.55 5.85
C THR A 99 -11.90 -3.82 4.79
N THR A 100 -11.31 -2.83 4.13
CA THR A 100 -11.98 -2.08 3.05
C THR A 100 -12.37 -2.99 1.90
N ALA A 101 -11.47 -3.85 1.47
CA ALA A 101 -11.74 -4.81 0.39
C ALA A 101 -12.87 -5.77 0.79
N SER A 102 -12.79 -6.36 1.97
CA SER A 102 -13.81 -7.28 2.47
C SER A 102 -15.19 -6.63 2.55
N THR A 103 -15.24 -5.40 3.06
CA THR A 103 -16.48 -4.64 3.16
C THR A 103 -17.10 -4.38 1.79
N ALA A 104 -16.26 -4.21 0.78
CA ALA A 104 -16.71 -4.05 -0.61
C ALA A 104 -17.05 -5.39 -1.30
N GLY A 105 -16.91 -6.51 -0.58
CA GLY A 105 -17.18 -7.84 -1.16
C GLY A 105 -16.04 -8.40 -1.99
N LEU A 106 -14.84 -7.84 -1.86
CA LEU A 106 -13.66 -8.29 -2.60
C LEU A 106 -12.72 -9.00 -1.62
N PHE A 107 -12.51 -10.28 -1.85
CA PHE A 107 -11.77 -11.12 -0.91
C PHE A 107 -10.39 -11.55 -1.41
N THR A 108 -10.03 -11.16 -2.62
CA THR A 108 -8.68 -11.38 -3.16
C THR A 108 -7.97 -10.04 -3.27
N LEU A 109 -6.82 -9.93 -2.61
CA LEU A 109 -5.94 -8.77 -2.75
C LEU A 109 -4.67 -9.18 -3.46
N GLN A 110 -4.20 -8.31 -4.35
CA GLN A 110 -2.91 -8.49 -4.99
C GLN A 110 -2.09 -7.22 -4.95
N LEU A 111 -0.79 -7.38 -5.05
CA LEU A 111 0.14 -6.27 -5.23
C LEU A 111 1.35 -6.73 -6.02
N LYS A 112 2.09 -5.76 -6.54
CA LYS A 112 3.32 -6.00 -7.26
C LYS A 112 4.46 -5.28 -6.55
N LEU A 113 5.57 -5.97 -6.40
CA LEU A 113 6.80 -5.41 -5.84
C LEU A 113 7.94 -5.64 -6.82
N GLU A 114 8.95 -4.79 -6.75
CA GLU A 114 10.20 -5.08 -7.44
C GLU A 114 10.76 -6.41 -6.91
N ALA A 115 11.20 -7.28 -7.81
CA ALA A 115 11.71 -8.60 -7.43
C ALA A 115 12.89 -8.51 -6.46
N SER A 116 13.64 -7.41 -6.51
CA SER A 116 14.78 -7.14 -5.63
C SER A 116 14.39 -6.59 -4.26
N ASN A 117 13.11 -6.26 -4.06
CA ASN A 117 12.66 -5.70 -2.77
C ASN A 117 12.46 -6.81 -1.73
N GLY A 118 13.56 -7.28 -1.14
CA GLY A 118 13.53 -8.36 -0.17
C GLY A 118 12.72 -8.03 1.09
N ALA A 119 12.86 -6.80 1.59
CA ALA A 119 12.13 -6.37 2.78
C ALA A 119 10.62 -6.34 2.53
N GLY A 120 10.19 -5.83 1.38
CA GLY A 120 8.77 -5.82 1.01
C GLY A 120 8.21 -7.22 0.82
N ARG A 121 8.98 -8.12 0.21
CA ARG A 121 8.58 -9.50 0.03
C ARG A 121 8.42 -10.21 1.37
N ALA A 122 9.36 -10.01 2.29
CA ALA A 122 9.30 -10.59 3.63
C ALA A 122 8.09 -10.06 4.41
N PHE A 123 7.81 -8.75 4.31
CA PHE A 123 6.64 -8.14 4.94
C PHE A 123 5.34 -8.79 4.42
N CYS A 124 5.20 -8.92 3.12
CA CYS A 124 4.02 -9.52 2.51
C CYS A 124 3.87 -10.98 2.92
N PHE A 125 4.96 -11.73 2.92
CA PHE A 125 4.94 -13.14 3.35
C PHE A 125 4.47 -13.26 4.81
N ALA A 126 4.96 -12.39 5.68
CA ALA A 126 4.55 -12.38 7.09
C ALA A 126 3.06 -12.09 7.27
N HIS A 127 2.44 -11.39 6.32
CA HIS A 127 1.01 -11.07 6.30
C HIS A 127 0.21 -12.03 5.43
N HIS A 128 0.76 -13.22 5.13
CA HIS A 128 0.08 -14.33 4.43
C HIS A 128 -0.15 -14.11 2.94
N TYR A 129 0.58 -13.18 2.34
CA TYR A 129 0.61 -13.05 0.88
C TYR A 129 1.56 -14.09 0.31
N ARG A 130 1.22 -14.63 -0.85
CA ARG A 130 2.01 -15.64 -1.55
C ARG A 130 2.39 -15.15 -2.94
N GLU A 131 3.60 -15.44 -3.35
CA GLU A 131 4.06 -15.12 -4.70
C GLU A 131 3.34 -16.00 -5.71
N ARG A 132 2.75 -15.37 -6.74
CA ARG A 132 1.96 -16.06 -7.77
C ARG A 132 2.41 -15.76 -9.18
N GLY A 133 3.51 -15.08 -9.35
CA GLY A 133 4.04 -14.79 -10.66
C GLY A 133 5.18 -13.81 -10.66
N ARG A 134 5.92 -13.83 -11.75
CA ARG A 134 7.01 -12.91 -12.00
C ARG A 134 6.75 -12.26 -13.34
N LEU A 135 6.90 -10.93 -13.39
CA LEU A 135 6.69 -10.13 -14.59
C LEU A 135 8.04 -9.55 -15.01
N PRO A 136 8.74 -10.17 -15.97
CA PRO A 136 10.05 -9.67 -16.42
C PRO A 136 9.92 -8.28 -17.02
N ALA A 137 10.93 -7.43 -16.79
CA ALA A 137 11.02 -6.09 -17.36
C ALA A 137 9.75 -5.26 -17.15
N PHE A 138 9.11 -5.40 -16.00
CA PHE A 138 7.83 -4.75 -15.71
C PHE A 138 7.97 -3.24 -15.49
N TYR A 139 9.05 -2.81 -14.81
CA TYR A 139 9.27 -1.40 -14.50
C TYR A 139 10.06 -0.73 -15.63
N VAL A 140 9.96 0.59 -15.68
CA VAL A 140 10.60 1.40 -16.74
C VAL A 140 12.11 1.17 -16.81
N ASP A 141 12.75 0.93 -15.68
CA ASP A 141 14.19 0.66 -15.60
C ASP A 141 14.56 -0.78 -15.97
N GLY A 142 13.60 -1.59 -16.39
CA GLY A 142 13.83 -2.98 -16.80
C GLY A 142 13.78 -4.00 -15.67
N THR A 143 13.55 -3.57 -14.42
CA THR A 143 13.46 -4.52 -13.31
C THR A 143 12.18 -5.33 -13.35
N ALA A 144 12.27 -6.58 -12.89
CA ALA A 144 11.12 -7.48 -12.82
C ALA A 144 10.25 -7.15 -11.60
N ALA A 145 8.95 -7.44 -11.73
CA ALA A 145 8.01 -7.41 -10.61
C ALA A 145 7.68 -8.82 -10.15
N ILE A 146 7.37 -8.94 -8.87
CA ILE A 146 6.76 -10.14 -8.28
C ILE A 146 5.33 -9.78 -7.95
N ARG A 147 4.39 -10.64 -8.34
CA ARG A 147 2.99 -10.52 -7.98
C ARG A 147 2.73 -11.35 -6.73
N LEU A 148 2.13 -10.73 -5.74
CA LEU A 148 1.76 -11.38 -4.48
C LEU A 148 0.25 -11.32 -4.30
N VAL A 149 -0.32 -12.38 -3.75
CA VAL A 149 -1.77 -12.52 -3.64
C VAL A 149 -2.13 -13.09 -2.27
N ARG A 150 -3.22 -12.59 -1.72
CA ARG A 150 -3.85 -13.16 -0.52
C ARG A 150 -5.34 -13.32 -0.76
N ASP A 151 -5.88 -14.49 -0.38
CA ASP A 151 -7.33 -14.72 -0.30
C ASP A 151 -7.77 -14.52 1.16
N LEU A 152 -8.57 -13.49 1.40
CA LEU A 152 -9.01 -13.13 2.75
C LEU A 152 -9.98 -14.14 3.36
N ARG A 153 -10.58 -15.00 2.54
CA ARG A 153 -11.50 -16.05 3.03
C ARG A 153 -10.77 -17.27 3.53
N VAL A 154 -9.52 -17.44 3.15
CA VAL A 154 -8.71 -18.56 3.61
C VAL A 154 -8.17 -18.22 4.99
N ASN A 155 -8.51 -19.06 5.97
CA ASN A 155 -7.99 -18.90 7.31
C ASN A 155 -6.49 -19.14 7.28
N SER A 156 -5.71 -18.15 7.67
CA SER A 156 -4.26 -18.20 7.60
C SER A 156 -3.63 -18.59 8.94
N GLU A 157 -4.39 -19.20 9.83
CA GLU A 157 -3.83 -19.68 11.06
C GLU A 157 -2.78 -20.76 10.76
N PRO A 158 -1.64 -20.71 11.41
CA PRO A 158 -0.67 -21.78 11.30
C PRO A 158 -1.26 -23.07 11.82
N ALA A 159 -1.01 -24.11 11.10
CA ALA A 159 -1.46 -25.43 11.49
C ALA A 159 -0.84 -25.83 12.84
#